data_dc121c00bf3c286fc42a570e364352f8
#
_entry.id   dc121c00bf3c286fc42a570e364352f8
#
_cell.length_a   1.000
_cell.length_b   1.000
_cell.length_c   1.000
_cell.angle_alpha   90.00
_cell.angle_beta   90.00
_cell.angle_gamma   90.00
#
_symmetry.space_group_name_H-M   'P 1'
#
loop_
_entity.id
_entity.type
_entity.pdbx_description
1 polymer ?
#
loop_
_entity_poly.entity_id
_entity_poly.type
_entity_poly.pdbx_seq_one_letter_code
_entity_poly.pdbx_strand_id
1 'polypeptide(L)'
;GTTVTFYGWGGDDSLNDWLDNYYAPRLKEKYDITLERVPMDIDAILSQLSGEISTDKKDGDIDMIWINGENFKTCKENNMLYGPFAEELPNFQSYIDTDDEETNADFCFPIEGYEAPYGKAQLVMVADTAVTPDLPTNTDEFMEFCKANKGKVTYPALPDFTGSAFVRNVIYDICGYEQFMDMEADKETVKAAIEPALEYLRELNPYLWNEGKTFPKDSTALTNMYSDGEVVMDISYSAYSTATNIENGTYTETSQSFQFDKGTIGNTNYIAIAANSGNVAGAQVAINEMMDPEVQADRFTEIRTIPVVDYNKLNDTQKEAFDKVEIGKGVISQDELLSKRLPEMPSALVPIIEEIWAEEVVGK
;
A
#
# COMPACT_ATOMS: atom_id res chain seq x y z
N GLY A 1 -2.90 31.05 12.68
CA GLY A 1 -1.87 30.05 12.41
C GLY A 1 -1.92 28.93 13.43
N THR A 2 -1.92 27.70 12.95
CA THR A 2 -1.86 26.52 13.81
C THR A 2 -0.89 25.51 13.22
N THR A 3 -0.38 24.59 14.04
CA THR A 3 0.49 23.49 13.61
C THR A 3 -0.31 22.19 13.66
N VAL A 4 -0.16 21.37 12.63
CA VAL A 4 -0.70 20.02 12.53
C VAL A 4 0.46 19.06 12.33
N THR A 5 0.59 18.06 13.17
CA THR A 5 1.61 17.00 13.03
C THR A 5 1.06 15.85 12.19
N PHE A 6 1.89 15.32 11.29
CA PHE A 6 1.56 14.20 10.46
C PHE A 6 2.59 13.09 10.61
N TYR A 7 2.19 12.04 11.29
CA TYR A 7 3.01 10.86 11.56
C TYR A 7 2.75 9.80 10.49
N GLY A 8 3.81 9.27 9.93
CA GLY A 8 3.71 8.24 8.91
C GLY A 8 5.08 7.67 8.51
N TRP A 9 5.06 6.59 7.77
CA TRP A 9 6.27 5.98 7.22
C TRP A 9 7.03 6.98 6.33
N GLY A 10 8.33 7.07 6.54
CA GLY A 10 9.19 8.03 5.85
C GLY A 10 10.17 7.41 4.84
N GLY A 11 9.93 6.17 4.42
CA GLY A 11 10.84 5.44 3.52
C GLY A 11 10.71 5.74 2.03
N ASP A 12 9.87 6.70 1.63
CA ASP A 12 9.70 7.15 0.25
C ASP A 12 10.11 8.61 0.13
N ASP A 13 11.31 8.85 -0.43
CA ASP A 13 11.86 10.20 -0.58
C ASP A 13 11.00 11.07 -1.50
N SER A 14 10.41 10.51 -2.56
CA SER A 14 9.55 11.26 -3.48
C SER A 14 8.27 11.74 -2.81
N LEU A 15 7.65 10.88 -2.01
CA LEU A 15 6.49 11.27 -1.21
C LEU A 15 6.86 12.29 -0.13
N ASN A 16 7.99 12.11 0.54
CA ASN A 16 8.48 13.05 1.54
C ASN A 16 8.70 14.45 0.95
N ASP A 17 9.40 14.52 -0.18
CA ASP A 17 9.67 15.77 -0.90
C ASP A 17 8.38 16.43 -1.38
N TRP A 18 7.42 15.68 -1.88
CA TRP A 18 6.13 16.19 -2.31
C TRP A 18 5.33 16.77 -1.13
N LEU A 19 5.28 16.07 -0.01
CA LEU A 19 4.62 16.54 1.21
C LEU A 19 5.26 17.84 1.73
N ASP A 20 6.58 17.90 1.75
CA ASP A 20 7.34 19.02 2.34
C ASP A 20 7.38 20.26 1.39
N ASN A 21 7.40 20.06 0.07
CA ASN A 21 7.63 21.11 -0.90
C ASN A 21 6.37 21.56 -1.70
N TYR A 22 5.32 20.74 -1.71
CA TYR A 22 4.05 21.09 -2.36
C TYR A 22 2.91 21.19 -1.35
N TYR A 23 2.63 20.10 -0.63
CA TYR A 23 1.43 20.01 0.19
C TYR A 23 1.51 20.90 1.44
N ALA A 24 2.59 20.89 2.19
CA ALA A 24 2.76 21.72 3.37
C ALA A 24 2.75 23.24 3.05
N PRO A 25 3.45 23.73 2.00
CA PRO A 25 3.33 25.13 1.57
C PRO A 25 1.92 25.53 1.16
N ARG A 26 1.18 24.63 0.47
CA ARG A 26 -0.21 24.88 0.08
C ARG A 26 -1.13 25.04 1.30
N LEU A 27 -1.00 24.19 2.31
CA LEU A 27 -1.74 24.33 3.57
C LEU A 27 -1.41 25.64 4.29
N LYS A 28 -0.13 26.03 4.25
CA LYS A 28 0.30 27.29 4.87
C LYS A 28 -0.29 28.49 4.14
N GLU A 29 -0.28 28.50 2.81
CA GLU A 29 -0.79 29.60 2.00
C GLU A 29 -2.31 29.74 2.10
N LYS A 30 -3.05 28.62 1.97
CA LYS A 30 -4.52 28.67 1.93
C LYS A 30 -5.18 28.81 3.30
N TYR A 31 -4.61 28.22 4.34
CA TYR A 31 -5.28 28.06 5.63
C TYR A 31 -4.45 28.54 6.83
N ASP A 32 -3.23 29.03 6.60
CA ASP A 32 -2.26 29.36 7.65
C ASP A 32 -1.98 28.17 8.61
N ILE A 33 -2.02 26.94 8.05
CA ILE A 33 -1.66 25.70 8.76
C ILE A 33 -0.19 25.37 8.47
N THR A 34 0.61 25.21 9.51
CA THR A 34 1.95 24.66 9.39
C THR A 34 1.87 23.15 9.57
N LEU A 35 2.21 22.37 8.51
CA LEU A 35 2.29 20.93 8.59
C LEU A 35 3.69 20.51 9.06
N GLU A 36 3.76 19.73 10.12
CA GLU A 36 4.98 19.09 10.61
C GLU A 36 4.91 17.59 10.35
N ARG A 37 5.67 17.12 9.35
CA ARG A 37 5.77 15.70 9.04
C ARG A 37 6.76 15.02 9.99
N VAL A 38 6.33 13.93 10.63
CA VAL A 38 7.15 13.12 11.54
C VAL A 38 7.29 11.71 10.98
N PRO A 39 8.42 11.39 10.30
CA PRO A 39 8.65 10.05 9.79
C PRO A 39 8.88 9.08 10.95
N MET A 40 8.05 8.03 10.99
CA MET A 40 8.12 7.03 12.06
C MET A 40 7.44 5.74 11.59
N ASP A 41 7.99 4.59 12.01
CA ASP A 41 7.37 3.29 11.74
C ASP A 41 6.06 3.14 12.51
N ILE A 42 5.09 2.45 11.91
CA ILE A 42 3.72 2.34 12.46
C ILE A 42 3.70 1.76 13.88
N ASP A 43 4.51 0.77 14.19
CA ASP A 43 4.58 0.17 15.53
C ASP A 43 5.01 1.20 16.60
N ALA A 44 5.95 2.08 16.26
CA ALA A 44 6.39 3.16 17.13
C ALA A 44 5.31 4.24 17.30
N ILE A 45 4.59 4.58 16.22
CA ILE A 45 3.45 5.51 16.26
C ILE A 45 2.37 4.98 17.20
N LEU A 46 1.96 3.71 17.00
CA LEU A 46 0.93 3.07 17.81
C LEU A 46 1.33 2.97 19.29
N SER A 47 2.59 2.65 19.56
CA SER A 47 3.14 2.59 20.91
C SER A 47 3.12 3.96 21.59
N GLN A 48 3.53 5.02 20.88
CA GLN A 48 3.48 6.39 21.39
C GLN A 48 2.04 6.83 21.68
N LEU A 49 1.13 6.65 20.72
CA LEU A 49 -0.27 7.03 20.85
C LEU A 49 -0.94 6.30 22.03
N SER A 50 -0.74 4.98 22.14
CA SER A 50 -1.23 4.20 23.27
C SER A 50 -0.69 4.69 24.61
N GLY A 51 0.60 5.05 24.66
CA GLY A 51 1.23 5.62 25.83
C GLY A 51 0.62 6.96 26.24
N GLU A 52 0.39 7.85 25.29
CA GLU A 52 -0.22 9.15 25.53
C GLU A 52 -1.67 9.02 26.04
N ILE A 53 -2.46 8.15 25.43
CA ILE A 53 -3.85 7.90 25.83
C ILE A 53 -3.91 7.26 27.22
N SER A 54 -3.03 6.29 27.52
CA SER A 54 -3.00 5.61 28.81
C SER A 54 -2.64 6.55 29.97
N THR A 55 -1.93 7.63 29.70
CA THR A 55 -1.58 8.67 30.67
C THR A 55 -2.57 9.85 30.69
N ASP A 56 -3.68 9.74 29.98
CA ASP A 56 -4.73 10.77 29.84
C ASP A 56 -4.18 12.13 29.34
N LYS A 57 -3.16 12.09 28.46
CA LYS A 57 -2.60 13.27 27.81
C LYS A 57 -3.65 13.87 26.87
N LYS A 58 -4.13 15.08 27.16
CA LYS A 58 -5.23 15.72 26.43
C LYS A 58 -4.82 16.34 25.09
N ASP A 59 -3.67 16.98 25.05
CA ASP A 59 -3.09 17.58 23.86
C ASP A 59 -1.94 16.67 23.43
N GLY A 60 -2.26 15.64 22.65
CA GLY A 60 -1.30 14.67 22.14
C GLY A 60 -0.32 15.30 21.15
N ASP A 61 0.82 14.64 20.96
CA ASP A 61 1.81 15.08 19.99
C ASP A 61 1.42 14.69 18.55
N ILE A 62 0.48 13.74 18.40
CA ILE A 62 0.04 13.19 17.15
C ILE A 62 -1.32 13.78 16.77
N ASP A 63 -1.39 14.48 15.63
CA ASP A 63 -2.67 14.93 15.07
C ASP A 63 -3.17 13.96 13.99
N MET A 64 -2.38 13.74 12.95
CA MET A 64 -2.73 12.87 11.83
C MET A 64 -1.80 11.66 11.75
N ILE A 65 -2.35 10.52 11.34
CA ILE A 65 -1.63 9.26 11.16
C ILE A 65 -1.93 8.71 9.78
N TRP A 66 -0.88 8.39 8.99
CA TRP A 66 -1.02 7.51 7.84
C TRP A 66 -1.18 6.08 8.32
N ILE A 67 -2.31 5.47 8.02
CA ILE A 67 -2.71 4.17 8.59
C ILE A 67 -3.48 3.34 7.56
N ASN A 68 -3.45 2.02 7.72
CA ASN A 68 -4.33 1.08 7.04
C ASN A 68 -4.32 -0.30 7.72
N GLY A 69 -5.22 -1.18 7.25
CA GLY A 69 -5.25 -2.59 7.58
C GLY A 69 -5.45 -2.91 9.06
N GLU A 70 -4.69 -3.87 9.55
CA GLU A 70 -4.76 -4.33 10.95
C GLU A 70 -4.41 -3.23 11.94
N ASN A 71 -3.62 -2.25 11.54
CA ASN A 71 -3.26 -1.11 12.39
C ASN A 71 -4.46 -0.18 12.61
N PHE A 72 -5.22 0.11 11.54
CA PHE A 72 -6.48 0.85 11.66
C PHE A 72 -7.48 0.11 12.55
N LYS A 73 -7.70 -1.18 12.29
CA LYS A 73 -8.57 -2.02 13.11
C LYS A 73 -8.19 -1.96 14.58
N THR A 74 -6.90 -2.17 14.88
CA THR A 74 -6.37 -2.13 16.25
C THR A 74 -6.64 -0.77 16.91
N CYS A 75 -6.34 0.33 16.24
CA CYS A 75 -6.56 1.67 16.77
C CYS A 75 -8.04 1.97 17.01
N LYS A 76 -8.91 1.61 16.06
CA LYS A 76 -10.35 1.88 16.19
C LYS A 76 -10.97 1.06 17.32
N GLU A 77 -10.68 -0.22 17.43
CA GLU A 77 -11.18 -1.10 18.50
C GLU A 77 -10.72 -0.67 19.90
N ASN A 78 -9.54 -0.04 20.00
CA ASN A 78 -9.00 0.46 21.26
C ASN A 78 -9.30 1.94 21.53
N ASN A 79 -10.20 2.57 20.78
CA ASN A 79 -10.60 3.98 20.92
C ASN A 79 -9.41 4.95 20.82
N MET A 80 -8.45 4.65 19.96
CA MET A 80 -7.25 5.47 19.75
C MET A 80 -7.42 6.53 18.66
N LEU A 81 -8.57 6.54 17.95
CA LEU A 81 -8.86 7.45 16.86
C LEU A 81 -10.02 8.38 17.19
N TYR A 82 -9.92 9.61 16.68
CA TYR A 82 -11.03 10.56 16.66
C TYR A 82 -11.94 10.26 15.47
N GLY A 83 -13.24 10.28 15.68
CA GLY A 83 -14.23 10.09 14.62
C GLY A 83 -15.64 9.85 15.16
N PRO A 84 -16.63 9.66 14.26
CA PRO A 84 -16.49 9.79 12.80
C PRO A 84 -16.28 11.25 12.35
N PHE A 85 -15.55 11.46 11.25
CA PHE A 85 -15.31 12.80 10.70
C PHE A 85 -15.27 12.86 9.16
N ALA A 86 -14.83 11.77 8.50
CA ALA A 86 -14.47 11.80 7.09
C ALA A 86 -15.65 12.18 6.18
N GLU A 87 -16.83 11.63 6.45
CA GLU A 87 -18.03 11.85 5.63
C GLU A 87 -18.57 13.28 5.74
N GLU A 88 -18.15 14.05 6.75
CA GLU A 88 -18.54 15.46 6.93
C GLU A 88 -17.65 16.41 6.12
N LEU A 89 -16.51 15.93 5.58
CA LEU A 89 -15.57 16.76 4.85
C LEU A 89 -16.10 17.11 3.44
N PRO A 90 -16.07 18.41 3.04
CA PRO A 90 -16.63 18.85 1.76
C PRO A 90 -16.04 18.13 0.54
N ASN A 91 -14.74 17.90 0.50
CA ASN A 91 -14.08 17.22 -0.63
C ASN A 91 -14.38 15.71 -0.64
N PHE A 92 -14.57 15.10 0.52
CA PHE A 92 -15.06 13.72 0.60
C PHE A 92 -16.44 13.60 -0.05
N GLN A 93 -17.39 14.45 0.34
CA GLN A 93 -18.75 14.44 -0.21
C GLN A 93 -18.79 14.74 -1.72
N SER A 94 -17.90 15.63 -2.18
CA SER A 94 -17.89 16.09 -3.57
C SER A 94 -17.18 15.14 -4.53
N TYR A 95 -16.14 14.46 -4.09
CA TYR A 95 -15.19 13.81 -4.99
C TYR A 95 -14.90 12.33 -4.69
N ILE A 96 -15.29 11.81 -3.52
CA ILE A 96 -15.04 10.41 -3.19
C ILE A 96 -16.24 9.55 -3.59
N ASP A 97 -15.97 8.38 -4.19
CA ASP A 97 -16.99 7.38 -4.47
C ASP A 97 -17.39 6.65 -3.18
N THR A 98 -18.59 6.91 -2.71
CA THR A 98 -19.13 6.28 -1.50
C THR A 98 -19.67 4.86 -1.73
N ASP A 99 -19.79 4.44 -3.00
CA ASP A 99 -20.18 3.07 -3.36
C ASP A 99 -18.95 2.15 -3.51
N ASP A 100 -17.74 2.70 -3.53
CA ASP A 100 -16.50 1.92 -3.53
C ASP A 100 -16.31 1.22 -2.17
N GLU A 101 -16.08 -0.10 -2.21
CA GLU A 101 -15.85 -0.89 -1.01
C GLU A 101 -14.66 -0.37 -0.19
N GLU A 102 -13.59 0.11 -0.86
CA GLU A 102 -12.40 0.66 -0.20
C GLU A 102 -12.68 2.02 0.49
N THR A 103 -13.78 2.69 0.18
CA THR A 103 -14.25 3.87 0.93
C THR A 103 -14.94 3.49 2.23
N ASN A 104 -15.52 2.30 2.29
CA ASN A 104 -16.35 1.83 3.40
C ASN A 104 -15.63 0.82 4.31
N ALA A 105 -14.60 0.15 3.81
CA ALA A 105 -13.86 -0.87 4.57
C ALA A 105 -12.36 -0.83 4.24
N ASP A 106 -11.54 -0.89 5.27
CA ASP A 106 -10.09 -1.03 5.20
C ASP A 106 -9.72 -2.48 5.56
N PHE A 107 -9.14 -3.23 4.63
CA PHE A 107 -8.92 -4.67 4.75
C PHE A 107 -10.17 -5.40 5.29
N CYS A 108 -11.31 -5.14 4.67
CA CYS A 108 -12.62 -5.65 5.04
C CYS A 108 -13.14 -5.22 6.43
N PHE A 109 -12.43 -4.36 7.15
CA PHE A 109 -12.88 -3.83 8.44
C PHE A 109 -13.62 -2.49 8.26
N PRO A 110 -14.82 -2.31 8.81
CA PRO A 110 -15.63 -1.11 8.59
C PRO A 110 -14.92 0.18 9.01
N ILE A 111 -14.85 1.15 8.11
CA ILE A 111 -14.24 2.47 8.35
C ILE A 111 -15.13 3.35 9.21
N GLU A 112 -16.42 3.45 8.89
CA GLU A 112 -17.42 4.23 9.63
C GLU A 112 -16.98 5.69 9.87
N GLY A 113 -16.29 6.30 8.90
CA GLY A 113 -15.87 7.69 8.97
C GLY A 113 -14.66 8.00 9.86
N TYR A 114 -13.92 6.99 10.37
CA TYR A 114 -12.76 7.20 11.25
C TYR A 114 -11.43 7.40 10.52
N GLU A 115 -11.42 7.26 9.22
CA GLU A 115 -10.29 7.59 8.35
C GLU A 115 -10.79 8.08 7.00
N ALA A 116 -9.94 8.80 6.27
CA ALA A 116 -10.24 9.33 4.94
C ALA A 116 -9.21 8.82 3.92
N PRO A 117 -9.62 8.57 2.66
CA PRO A 117 -8.71 8.06 1.64
C PRO A 117 -7.62 9.08 1.31
N TYR A 118 -6.41 8.55 1.15
CA TYR A 118 -5.18 9.33 0.94
C TYR A 118 -4.54 9.04 -0.42
N GLY A 119 -4.45 7.78 -0.82
CA GLY A 119 -3.93 7.33 -2.10
C GLY A 119 -4.21 5.86 -2.29
N LYS A 120 -4.22 5.41 -3.55
CA LYS A 120 -4.40 3.99 -3.88
C LYS A 120 -3.06 3.38 -4.31
N ALA A 121 -2.88 2.12 -3.96
CA ALA A 121 -1.73 1.31 -4.35
C ALA A 121 -2.21 -0.03 -4.92
N GLN A 122 -1.37 -0.69 -5.71
CA GLN A 122 -1.64 -2.03 -6.23
C GLN A 122 -0.33 -2.75 -6.50
N LEU A 123 -0.27 -4.02 -6.11
CA LEU A 123 0.90 -4.87 -6.27
C LEU A 123 1.21 -5.09 -7.75
N VAL A 124 2.48 -4.92 -8.11
CA VAL A 124 3.04 -5.31 -9.40
C VAL A 124 4.36 -6.04 -9.18
N MET A 125 4.68 -6.94 -10.10
CA MET A 125 6.01 -7.52 -10.23
C MET A 125 6.74 -6.80 -11.35
N VAL A 126 8.07 -6.77 -11.29
CA VAL A 126 8.92 -6.08 -12.26
C VAL A 126 10.05 -7.00 -12.69
N ALA A 127 10.31 -7.08 -13.99
CA ALA A 127 11.46 -7.79 -14.51
C ALA A 127 12.02 -7.08 -15.76
N ASP A 128 13.30 -7.31 -16.05
CA ASP A 128 13.95 -6.78 -17.24
C ASP A 128 13.67 -7.68 -18.44
N THR A 129 12.89 -7.21 -19.41
CA THR A 129 12.53 -7.98 -20.59
C THR A 129 13.69 -8.28 -21.53
N ALA A 130 14.81 -7.58 -21.40
CA ALA A 130 16.05 -7.93 -22.11
C ALA A 130 16.73 -9.17 -21.52
N VAL A 131 16.47 -9.49 -20.25
CA VAL A 131 17.01 -10.66 -19.53
C VAL A 131 15.99 -11.78 -19.46
N THR A 132 14.73 -11.43 -19.17
CA THR A 132 13.59 -12.36 -19.00
C THR A 132 12.45 -11.93 -19.90
N PRO A 133 12.48 -12.27 -21.22
CA PRO A 133 11.50 -11.77 -22.17
C PRO A 133 10.08 -12.34 -21.96
N ASP A 134 9.97 -13.53 -21.37
CA ASP A 134 8.70 -14.20 -21.11
C ASP A 134 8.30 -13.99 -19.65
N LEU A 135 7.35 -13.08 -19.41
CA LEU A 135 6.87 -12.75 -18.09
C LEU A 135 5.69 -13.66 -17.69
N PRO A 136 5.69 -14.22 -16.47
CA PRO A 136 4.66 -15.14 -16.03
C PRO A 136 3.31 -14.43 -15.79
N THR A 137 2.21 -15.07 -16.15
CA THR A 137 0.85 -14.55 -16.01
C THR A 137 0.02 -15.27 -14.95
N ASN A 138 0.58 -16.30 -14.33
CA ASN A 138 -0.03 -17.08 -13.26
C ASN A 138 1.03 -17.81 -12.44
N THR A 139 0.63 -18.47 -11.37
CA THR A 139 1.55 -19.20 -10.48
C THR A 139 2.24 -20.39 -11.14
N ASP A 140 1.60 -21.09 -12.08
CA ASP A 140 2.23 -22.21 -12.81
C ASP A 140 3.39 -21.69 -13.68
N GLU A 141 3.16 -20.63 -14.44
CA GLU A 141 4.21 -19.98 -15.24
C GLU A 141 5.28 -19.31 -14.35
N PHE A 142 4.89 -18.81 -13.16
CA PHE A 142 5.84 -18.29 -12.21
C PHE A 142 6.79 -19.37 -11.66
N MET A 143 6.30 -20.59 -11.44
CA MET A 143 7.16 -21.72 -11.09
C MET A 143 8.19 -22.00 -12.20
N GLU A 144 7.78 -22.01 -13.47
CA GLU A 144 8.70 -22.21 -14.60
C GLU A 144 9.68 -21.03 -14.75
N PHE A 145 9.23 -19.81 -14.49
CA PHE A 145 10.09 -18.63 -14.46
C PHE A 145 11.18 -18.76 -13.38
N CYS A 146 10.83 -19.22 -12.17
CA CYS A 146 11.80 -19.45 -11.10
C CYS A 146 12.77 -20.59 -11.44
N LYS A 147 12.30 -21.67 -12.06
CA LYS A 147 13.18 -22.78 -12.53
C LYS A 147 14.18 -22.29 -13.56
N ALA A 148 13.73 -21.50 -14.54
CA ALA A 148 14.57 -20.93 -15.59
C ALA A 148 15.62 -19.94 -15.04
N ASN A 149 15.29 -19.25 -13.95
CA ASN A 149 16.13 -18.26 -13.27
C ASN A 149 16.56 -18.70 -11.87
N LYS A 150 16.90 -19.98 -11.73
CA LYS A 150 17.23 -20.59 -10.43
C LYS A 150 18.24 -19.77 -9.64
N GLY A 151 17.88 -19.48 -8.39
CA GLY A 151 18.68 -18.71 -7.44
C GLY A 151 18.64 -17.19 -7.65
N LYS A 152 17.83 -16.70 -8.58
CA LYS A 152 17.74 -15.28 -8.94
C LYS A 152 16.35 -14.68 -8.80
N VAL A 153 15.43 -15.35 -8.10
CA VAL A 153 14.09 -14.85 -7.82
C VAL A 153 13.85 -14.99 -6.32
N THR A 154 13.26 -13.97 -5.74
CA THR A 154 12.85 -13.98 -4.33
C THR A 154 11.76 -12.93 -4.09
N TYR A 155 11.29 -12.84 -2.87
CA TYR A 155 10.34 -11.85 -2.38
C TYR A 155 10.73 -11.42 -0.95
N PRO A 156 10.27 -10.26 -0.45
CA PRO A 156 10.61 -9.83 0.91
C PRO A 156 10.07 -10.76 1.99
N ALA A 157 10.82 -10.91 3.08
CA ALA A 157 10.38 -11.67 4.23
C ALA A 157 9.13 -11.03 4.86
N LEU A 158 8.17 -11.87 5.26
CA LEU A 158 7.05 -11.39 6.05
C LEU A 158 7.56 -11.06 7.48
N PRO A 159 7.06 -10.01 8.15
CA PRO A 159 5.84 -9.27 7.84
C PRO A 159 6.04 -7.99 6.97
N ASP A 160 7.10 -7.86 6.18
CA ASP A 160 7.19 -6.74 5.24
C ASP A 160 5.87 -6.61 4.45
N PHE A 161 5.36 -5.39 4.33
CA PHE A 161 4.05 -5.14 3.72
C PHE A 161 3.94 -5.68 2.29
N THR A 162 4.97 -5.45 1.48
CA THR A 162 5.02 -5.91 0.08
C THR A 162 5.21 -7.43 0.00
N GLY A 163 6.09 -7.99 0.83
CA GLY A 163 6.29 -9.43 0.92
C GLY A 163 5.03 -10.19 1.35
N SER A 164 4.35 -9.67 2.37
CA SER A 164 3.08 -10.21 2.85
C SER A 164 2.00 -10.13 1.76
N ALA A 165 1.90 -9.01 1.04
CA ALA A 165 0.97 -8.86 -0.08
C ALA A 165 1.28 -9.84 -1.22
N PHE A 166 2.55 -10.05 -1.56
CA PHE A 166 2.94 -11.03 -2.58
C PHE A 166 2.50 -12.45 -2.22
N VAL A 167 2.75 -12.88 -0.98
CA VAL A 167 2.32 -14.21 -0.52
C VAL A 167 0.79 -14.34 -0.55
N ARG A 168 0.05 -13.34 -0.11
CA ARG A 168 -1.41 -13.32 -0.22
C ARG A 168 -1.89 -13.34 -1.67
N ASN A 169 -1.18 -12.69 -2.57
CA ASN A 169 -1.50 -12.73 -4.00
C ASN A 169 -1.29 -14.13 -4.60
N VAL A 170 -0.23 -14.82 -4.20
CA VAL A 170 -0.02 -16.24 -4.57
C VAL A 170 -1.16 -17.12 -4.02
N ILE A 171 -1.57 -16.88 -2.78
CA ILE A 171 -2.73 -17.57 -2.19
C ILE A 171 -3.98 -17.32 -3.01
N TYR A 172 -4.24 -16.09 -3.42
CA TYR A 172 -5.40 -15.74 -4.25
C TYR A 172 -5.38 -16.40 -5.64
N ASP A 173 -4.21 -16.43 -6.27
CA ASP A 173 -4.08 -17.05 -7.61
C ASP A 173 -4.38 -18.56 -7.56
N ILE A 174 -3.95 -19.25 -6.50
CA ILE A 174 -4.11 -20.69 -6.33
C ILE A 174 -5.48 -21.06 -5.73
N CYS A 175 -5.89 -20.35 -4.67
CA CYS A 175 -7.05 -20.73 -3.84
C CYS A 175 -8.32 -19.93 -4.19
N GLY A 176 -8.22 -18.81 -4.93
CA GLY A 176 -9.29 -17.83 -5.09
C GLY A 176 -9.41 -16.91 -3.86
N TYR A 177 -9.87 -15.68 -4.05
CA TYR A 177 -9.94 -14.70 -2.97
C TYR A 177 -11.27 -14.73 -2.20
N GLU A 178 -12.34 -15.13 -2.85
CA GLU A 178 -13.71 -15.02 -2.36
C GLU A 178 -13.91 -15.75 -1.03
N GLN A 179 -13.26 -16.91 -0.88
CA GLN A 179 -13.39 -17.71 0.35
C GLN A 179 -12.82 -17.04 1.60
N PHE A 180 -11.96 -16.04 1.44
CA PHE A 180 -11.32 -15.36 2.56
C PHE A 180 -12.13 -14.17 3.08
N MET A 181 -13.03 -13.63 2.27
CA MET A 181 -13.74 -12.37 2.59
C MET A 181 -14.56 -12.46 3.89
N ASP A 182 -15.15 -13.61 4.16
CA ASP A 182 -15.96 -13.87 5.37
C ASP A 182 -15.35 -14.98 6.25
N MET A 183 -14.06 -15.29 6.08
CA MET A 183 -13.41 -16.38 6.81
C MET A 183 -13.19 -16.00 8.27
N GLU A 184 -13.47 -16.94 9.19
CA GLU A 184 -13.14 -16.81 10.58
C GLU A 184 -11.62 -16.76 10.80
N ALA A 185 -11.17 -15.84 11.67
CA ALA A 185 -9.77 -15.66 12.00
C ALA A 185 -9.29 -16.74 13.00
N ASP A 186 -9.28 -17.99 12.55
CA ASP A 186 -8.80 -19.16 13.27
C ASP A 186 -7.62 -19.77 12.52
N LYS A 187 -6.50 -19.98 13.20
CA LYS A 187 -5.25 -20.44 12.57
C LYS A 187 -5.40 -21.78 11.85
N GLU A 188 -6.11 -22.74 12.43
CA GLU A 188 -6.30 -24.05 11.81
C GLU A 188 -7.18 -23.98 10.57
N THR A 189 -8.24 -23.16 10.63
CA THR A 189 -9.13 -22.91 9.50
C THR A 189 -8.40 -22.23 8.36
N VAL A 190 -7.64 -21.17 8.65
CA VAL A 190 -6.84 -20.44 7.67
C VAL A 190 -5.77 -21.35 7.06
N LYS A 191 -5.02 -22.09 7.89
CA LYS A 191 -3.98 -23.01 7.43
C LYS A 191 -4.55 -24.07 6.48
N ALA A 192 -5.67 -24.67 6.80
CA ALA A 192 -6.33 -25.66 5.94
C ALA A 192 -6.75 -25.04 4.59
N ALA A 193 -7.27 -23.82 4.60
CA ALA A 193 -7.71 -23.13 3.39
C ALA A 193 -6.56 -22.75 2.45
N ILE A 194 -5.39 -22.40 2.99
CA ILE A 194 -4.23 -21.97 2.21
C ILE A 194 -3.21 -23.09 1.94
N GLU A 195 -3.44 -24.32 2.41
CA GLU A 195 -2.48 -25.43 2.28
C GLU A 195 -2.00 -25.66 0.83
N PRO A 196 -2.85 -25.57 -0.23
CA PRO A 196 -2.36 -25.67 -1.60
C PRO A 196 -1.32 -24.61 -1.98
N ALA A 197 -1.48 -23.39 -1.46
CA ALA A 197 -0.51 -22.32 -1.68
C ALA A 197 0.76 -22.51 -0.82
N LEU A 198 0.65 -23.02 0.39
CA LEU A 198 1.82 -23.36 1.22
C LEU A 198 2.66 -24.47 0.56
N GLU A 199 2.02 -25.51 0.03
CA GLU A 199 2.70 -26.57 -0.71
C GLU A 199 3.44 -25.98 -1.93
N TYR A 200 2.77 -25.14 -2.72
CA TYR A 200 3.38 -24.43 -3.84
C TYR A 200 4.59 -23.59 -3.43
N LEU A 201 4.50 -22.82 -2.34
CA LEU A 201 5.61 -21.99 -1.85
C LEU A 201 6.80 -22.84 -1.36
N ARG A 202 6.56 -23.99 -0.75
CA ARG A 202 7.61 -24.95 -0.38
C ARG A 202 8.29 -25.56 -1.62
N GLU A 203 7.50 -25.93 -2.63
CA GLU A 203 8.03 -26.44 -3.92
C GLU A 203 8.83 -25.39 -4.69
N LEU A 204 8.50 -24.11 -4.51
CA LEU A 204 9.20 -22.98 -5.11
C LEU A 204 10.60 -22.75 -4.48
N ASN A 205 10.74 -22.98 -3.18
CA ASN A 205 11.94 -22.65 -2.40
C ASN A 205 13.27 -23.11 -3.03
N PRO A 206 13.42 -24.37 -3.53
CA PRO A 206 14.67 -24.83 -4.13
C PRO A 206 15.16 -24.03 -5.34
N TYR A 207 14.27 -23.26 -5.96
CA TYR A 207 14.57 -22.43 -7.14
C TYR A 207 14.79 -20.96 -6.79
N LEU A 208 14.39 -20.55 -5.57
CA LEU A 208 14.57 -19.17 -5.12
C LEU A 208 16.01 -18.84 -4.72
N TRP A 209 16.30 -17.55 -4.64
CA TRP A 209 17.50 -17.04 -4.03
C TRP A 209 17.69 -17.66 -2.63
N ASN A 210 18.93 -18.07 -2.35
CA ASN A 210 19.29 -18.79 -1.13
C ASN A 210 18.40 -20.01 -0.80
N GLU A 211 17.81 -20.62 -1.84
CA GLU A 211 16.94 -21.80 -1.72
C GLU A 211 15.77 -21.63 -0.73
N GLY A 212 15.23 -20.40 -0.59
CA GLY A 212 14.15 -20.11 0.34
C GLY A 212 14.48 -20.28 1.82
N LYS A 213 15.77 -20.35 2.17
CA LYS A 213 16.24 -20.43 3.57
C LYS A 213 16.19 -19.10 4.28
N THR A 214 16.43 -18.03 3.51
CA THR A 214 16.31 -16.64 3.95
C THR A 214 15.71 -15.81 2.81
N PHE A 215 15.17 -14.65 3.15
CA PHE A 215 14.53 -13.71 2.24
C PHE A 215 15.07 -12.29 2.51
N PRO A 216 15.04 -11.38 1.52
CA PRO A 216 15.33 -9.97 1.79
C PRO A 216 14.48 -9.45 2.96
N LYS A 217 15.06 -8.63 3.80
CA LYS A 217 14.36 -8.17 5.02
C LYS A 217 13.12 -7.30 4.75
N ASP A 218 13.13 -6.57 3.61
CA ASP A 218 12.09 -5.63 3.20
C ASP A 218 12.12 -5.40 1.68
N SER A 219 11.13 -4.68 1.17
CA SER A 219 11.02 -4.32 -0.24
C SER A 219 12.19 -3.46 -0.75
N THR A 220 12.74 -2.59 0.09
CA THR A 220 13.92 -1.77 -0.28
C THR A 220 15.14 -2.67 -0.54
N ALA A 221 15.36 -3.68 0.30
CA ALA A 221 16.44 -4.63 0.10
C ALA A 221 16.27 -5.41 -1.22
N LEU A 222 15.04 -5.84 -1.55
CA LEU A 222 14.76 -6.52 -2.81
C LEU A 222 15.02 -5.62 -4.02
N THR A 223 14.58 -4.36 -3.98
CA THR A 223 14.81 -3.39 -5.05
C THR A 223 16.32 -3.18 -5.29
N ASN A 224 17.11 -3.09 -4.23
CA ASN A 224 18.57 -2.99 -4.35
C ASN A 224 19.19 -4.24 -5.00
N MET A 225 18.75 -5.43 -4.61
CA MET A 225 19.21 -6.69 -5.22
C MET A 225 18.88 -6.77 -6.72
N TYR A 226 17.69 -6.28 -7.10
CA TYR A 226 17.28 -6.20 -8.51
C TYR A 226 18.13 -5.18 -9.28
N SER A 227 18.31 -3.99 -8.73
CA SER A 227 19.15 -2.94 -9.32
C SER A 227 20.61 -3.38 -9.52
N ASP A 228 21.15 -4.15 -8.57
CA ASP A 228 22.50 -4.69 -8.61
C ASP A 228 22.63 -5.94 -9.52
N GLY A 229 21.54 -6.45 -10.04
CA GLY A 229 21.51 -7.65 -10.90
C GLY A 229 21.70 -8.96 -10.13
N GLU A 230 21.58 -8.96 -8.82
CA GLU A 230 21.62 -10.18 -7.99
C GLU A 230 20.38 -11.05 -8.20
N VAL A 231 19.22 -10.42 -8.39
CA VAL A 231 17.97 -11.07 -8.77
C VAL A 231 17.41 -10.47 -10.07
N VAL A 232 16.51 -11.21 -10.73
CA VAL A 232 15.91 -10.81 -12.02
C VAL A 232 14.49 -10.26 -11.89
N MET A 233 13.94 -10.22 -10.67
CA MET A 233 12.59 -9.73 -10.41
C MET A 233 12.59 -8.86 -9.16
N ASP A 234 11.83 -7.78 -9.24
CA ASP A 234 11.43 -6.95 -8.09
C ASP A 234 9.91 -7.00 -7.89
N ILE A 235 9.46 -6.58 -6.76
CA ILE A 235 8.04 -6.53 -6.39
C ILE A 235 7.77 -5.17 -5.75
N SER A 236 6.75 -4.47 -6.21
CA SER A 236 6.36 -3.16 -5.67
C SER A 236 4.87 -3.09 -5.39
N TYR A 237 4.49 -2.49 -4.29
CA TYR A 237 3.10 -2.13 -4.02
C TYR A 237 2.73 -0.74 -4.60
N SER A 238 3.73 0.02 -5.08
CA SER A 238 3.55 1.25 -5.85
C SER A 238 3.50 0.92 -7.34
N ALA A 239 2.31 0.90 -7.91
CA ALA A 239 2.05 0.38 -9.25
C ALA A 239 2.88 1.00 -10.38
N TYR A 240 3.31 2.25 -10.21
CA TYR A 240 4.07 3.00 -11.22
C TYR A 240 5.53 3.28 -10.83
N SER A 241 6.03 2.63 -9.79
CA SER A 241 7.42 2.79 -9.34
C SER A 241 8.44 2.42 -10.41
N THR A 242 8.11 1.52 -11.33
CA THR A 242 8.98 1.14 -12.45
C THR A 242 9.33 2.34 -13.31
N ALA A 243 8.38 3.20 -13.64
CA ALA A 243 8.65 4.41 -14.42
C ALA A 243 9.62 5.36 -13.70
N THR A 244 9.39 5.59 -12.41
CA THR A 244 10.25 6.43 -11.58
C THR A 244 11.67 5.83 -11.47
N ASN A 245 11.78 4.53 -11.28
CA ASN A 245 13.06 3.84 -11.16
C ASN A 245 13.84 3.74 -12.49
N ILE A 246 13.15 3.72 -13.63
CA ILE A 246 13.79 3.85 -14.94
C ILE A 246 14.32 5.29 -15.11
N GLU A 247 13.52 6.30 -14.80
CA GLU A 247 13.90 7.71 -14.96
C GLU A 247 15.08 8.12 -14.08
N ASN A 248 15.17 7.61 -12.86
CA ASN A 248 16.29 7.89 -11.95
C ASN A 248 17.50 6.96 -12.13
N GLY A 249 17.44 6.01 -13.06
CA GLY A 249 18.53 5.08 -13.37
C GLY A 249 18.70 3.92 -12.39
N THR A 250 17.76 3.71 -11.47
CA THR A 250 17.75 2.53 -10.56
C THR A 250 17.44 1.25 -11.36
N TYR A 251 16.53 1.34 -12.33
CA TYR A 251 16.17 0.23 -13.22
C TYR A 251 16.71 0.46 -14.64
N THR A 252 16.88 -0.63 -15.37
CA THR A 252 17.17 -0.59 -16.81
C THR A 252 15.97 -0.07 -17.60
N GLU A 253 16.20 0.51 -18.77
CA GLU A 253 15.15 1.00 -19.67
C GLU A 253 14.21 -0.09 -20.19
N THR A 254 14.60 -1.34 -20.09
CA THR A 254 13.83 -2.52 -20.49
C THR A 254 13.08 -3.20 -19.35
N SER A 255 13.14 -2.63 -18.15
CA SER A 255 12.31 -3.08 -17.01
C SER A 255 10.84 -2.86 -17.30
N GLN A 256 10.02 -3.86 -16.99
CA GLN A 256 8.59 -3.88 -17.24
C GLN A 256 7.81 -4.40 -16.05
N SER A 257 6.80 -3.66 -15.62
CA SER A 257 5.82 -4.15 -14.65
C SER A 257 4.91 -5.20 -15.28
N PHE A 258 4.55 -6.21 -14.52
CA PHE A 258 3.59 -7.23 -14.91
C PHE A 258 2.73 -7.66 -13.72
N GLN A 259 1.63 -8.31 -14.00
CA GLN A 259 0.70 -8.85 -13.02
C GLN A 259 0.11 -10.17 -13.51
N PHE A 260 -0.43 -10.96 -12.59
CA PHE A 260 -1.11 -12.19 -12.97
C PHE A 260 -2.45 -11.90 -13.64
N ASP A 261 -2.90 -12.82 -14.50
CA ASP A 261 -4.16 -12.66 -15.25
C ASP A 261 -5.39 -12.59 -14.36
N LYS A 262 -5.40 -13.31 -13.25
CA LYS A 262 -6.46 -13.21 -12.23
C LYS A 262 -6.43 -11.90 -11.45
N GLY A 263 -5.35 -11.14 -11.56
CA GLY A 263 -5.18 -9.84 -10.94
C GLY A 263 -4.20 -9.82 -9.78
N THR A 264 -4.00 -8.62 -9.24
CA THR A 264 -3.15 -8.36 -8.10
C THR A 264 -3.88 -7.53 -7.04
N ILE A 265 -3.50 -7.77 -5.78
CA ILE A 265 -4.05 -7.09 -4.63
C ILE A 265 -3.76 -5.58 -4.71
N GLY A 266 -4.79 -4.79 -4.50
CA GLY A 266 -4.69 -3.36 -4.31
C GLY A 266 -5.35 -2.92 -3.02
N ASN A 267 -4.91 -1.80 -2.47
CA ASN A 267 -5.53 -1.18 -1.32
C ASN A 267 -5.57 0.34 -1.43
N THR A 268 -6.36 0.96 -0.59
CA THR A 268 -6.33 2.39 -0.31
C THR A 268 -5.52 2.63 0.95
N ASN A 269 -4.70 3.67 0.94
CA ASN A 269 -4.07 4.21 2.13
C ASN A 269 -4.93 5.33 2.68
N TYR A 270 -4.96 5.48 4.00
CA TYR A 270 -5.83 6.43 4.68
C TYR A 270 -5.07 7.34 5.62
N ILE A 271 -5.73 8.42 6.01
CA ILE A 271 -5.29 9.30 7.10
C ILE A 271 -6.37 9.28 8.17
N ALA A 272 -5.99 8.94 9.39
CA ALA A 272 -6.82 9.05 10.59
C ALA A 272 -6.35 10.20 11.49
N ILE A 273 -7.20 10.59 12.44
CA ILE A 273 -6.90 11.59 13.46
C ILE A 273 -6.77 10.90 14.82
N ALA A 274 -5.73 11.22 15.58
CA ALA A 274 -5.53 10.68 16.91
C ALA A 274 -6.64 11.12 17.87
N ALA A 275 -7.11 10.20 18.73
CA ALA A 275 -8.21 10.48 19.67
C ALA A 275 -7.92 11.64 20.63
N ASN A 276 -6.64 11.85 20.96
CA ASN A 276 -6.18 12.91 21.87
C ASN A 276 -5.49 14.08 21.14
N SER A 277 -5.70 14.21 19.81
CA SER A 277 -5.16 15.35 19.05
C SER A 277 -5.56 16.67 19.68
N GLY A 278 -4.57 17.55 19.84
CA GLY A 278 -4.80 18.93 20.28
C GLY A 278 -5.35 19.85 19.18
N ASN A 279 -5.37 19.39 17.93
CA ASN A 279 -5.74 20.20 16.76
C ASN A 279 -6.59 19.45 15.74
N VAL A 280 -7.69 18.85 16.20
CA VAL A 280 -8.65 18.10 15.36
C VAL A 280 -9.14 18.95 14.18
N ALA A 281 -9.48 20.21 14.40
CA ALA A 281 -10.00 21.08 13.34
C ALA A 281 -8.94 21.34 12.24
N GLY A 282 -7.69 21.58 12.62
CA GLY A 282 -6.59 21.72 11.68
C GLY A 282 -6.32 20.43 10.89
N ALA A 283 -6.36 19.29 11.57
CA ALA A 283 -6.23 17.97 10.94
C ALA A 283 -7.35 17.71 9.92
N GLN A 284 -8.61 18.01 10.26
CA GLN A 284 -9.74 17.87 9.32
C GLN A 284 -9.57 18.75 8.08
N VAL A 285 -9.10 19.99 8.22
CA VAL A 285 -8.82 20.88 7.07
C VAL A 285 -7.70 20.32 6.20
N ALA A 286 -6.62 19.85 6.81
CA ALA A 286 -5.52 19.22 6.07
C ALA A 286 -6.01 17.97 5.31
N ILE A 287 -6.70 17.07 5.97
CA ILE A 287 -7.25 15.84 5.34
C ILE A 287 -8.22 16.19 4.20
N ASN A 288 -9.08 17.19 4.39
CA ASN A 288 -9.98 17.66 3.34
C ASN A 288 -9.21 18.16 2.11
N GLU A 289 -8.16 18.95 2.31
CA GLU A 289 -7.32 19.45 1.22
C GLU A 289 -6.58 18.33 0.49
N MET A 290 -6.21 17.24 1.16
CA MET A 290 -5.59 16.09 0.51
C MET A 290 -6.50 15.44 -0.55
N MET A 291 -7.81 15.51 -0.37
CA MET A 291 -8.81 15.00 -1.31
C MET A 291 -9.24 16.06 -2.36
N ASP A 292 -8.60 17.22 -2.41
CA ASP A 292 -8.85 18.21 -3.45
C ASP A 292 -8.38 17.67 -4.82
N PRO A 293 -9.19 17.75 -5.89
CA PRO A 293 -8.80 17.25 -7.21
C PRO A 293 -7.49 17.82 -7.75
N GLU A 294 -7.16 19.08 -7.48
CA GLU A 294 -5.90 19.68 -7.89
C GLU A 294 -4.71 19.03 -7.15
N VAL A 295 -4.86 18.79 -5.85
CA VAL A 295 -3.84 18.11 -5.04
C VAL A 295 -3.64 16.67 -5.50
N GLN A 296 -4.73 15.95 -5.79
CA GLN A 296 -4.66 14.59 -6.28
C GLN A 296 -4.06 14.52 -7.71
N ALA A 297 -4.36 15.47 -8.59
CA ALA A 297 -3.78 15.53 -9.93
C ALA A 297 -2.29 15.86 -9.89
N ASP A 298 -1.86 16.77 -9.01
CA ASP A 298 -0.45 17.10 -8.80
C ASP A 298 0.30 15.88 -8.24
N ARG A 299 -0.25 15.22 -7.23
CA ARG A 299 0.32 14.00 -6.65
C ARG A 299 0.46 12.87 -7.68
N PHE A 300 -0.54 12.70 -8.55
CA PHE A 300 -0.48 11.72 -9.63
C PHE A 300 0.60 12.08 -10.66
N THR A 301 0.73 13.35 -10.99
CA THR A 301 1.75 13.85 -11.94
C THR A 301 3.17 13.68 -11.39
N GLU A 302 3.41 14.12 -10.16
CA GLU A 302 4.75 14.24 -9.58
C GLU A 302 5.28 12.93 -9.00
N ILE A 303 4.43 12.16 -8.33
CA ILE A 303 4.85 10.93 -7.65
C ILE A 303 4.06 9.68 -8.06
N ARG A 304 3.21 9.79 -9.07
CA ARG A 304 2.50 8.67 -9.69
C ARG A 304 1.67 7.82 -8.71
N THR A 305 1.08 8.44 -7.69
CA THR A 305 0.14 7.74 -6.81
C THR A 305 -1.23 7.66 -7.48
N ILE A 306 -1.85 6.49 -7.49
CA ILE A 306 -3.21 6.32 -8.03
C ILE A 306 -4.17 7.23 -7.23
N PRO A 307 -4.93 8.12 -7.91
CA PRO A 307 -5.84 9.05 -7.23
C PRO A 307 -6.97 8.36 -6.47
N VAL A 308 -7.45 9.01 -5.42
CA VAL A 308 -8.62 8.56 -4.64
C VAL A 308 -9.92 9.23 -5.08
N VAL A 309 -9.85 10.30 -5.86
CA VAL A 309 -11.04 11.01 -6.35
C VAL A 309 -11.73 10.20 -7.45
N ASP A 310 -13.06 10.19 -7.43
CA ASP A 310 -13.88 9.61 -8.48
C ASP A 310 -13.87 10.50 -9.72
N TYR A 311 -13.27 10.00 -10.81
CA TYR A 311 -13.18 10.71 -12.09
C TYR A 311 -14.55 11.17 -12.60
N ASN A 312 -15.62 10.42 -12.36
CA ASN A 312 -16.97 10.75 -12.81
C ASN A 312 -17.58 11.94 -12.05
N LYS A 313 -17.07 12.26 -10.87
CA LYS A 313 -17.49 13.44 -10.08
C LYS A 313 -16.73 14.73 -10.44
N LEU A 314 -15.71 14.63 -11.28
CA LEU A 314 -14.89 15.76 -11.70
C LEU A 314 -15.56 16.55 -12.82
N ASN A 315 -15.34 17.89 -12.83
CA ASN A 315 -15.69 18.73 -13.95
C ASN A 315 -14.65 18.60 -15.10
N ASP A 316 -14.95 19.17 -16.27
CA ASP A 316 -14.11 19.01 -17.46
C ASP A 316 -12.67 19.52 -17.26
N THR A 317 -12.48 20.64 -16.57
CA THR A 317 -11.14 21.19 -16.28
C THR A 317 -10.36 20.29 -15.34
N GLN A 318 -11.01 19.72 -14.33
CA GLN A 318 -10.39 18.77 -13.41
C GLN A 318 -10.03 17.47 -14.13
N LYS A 319 -10.92 16.93 -14.97
CA LYS A 319 -10.65 15.74 -15.79
C LYS A 319 -9.44 15.95 -16.70
N GLU A 320 -9.36 17.11 -17.35
CA GLU A 320 -8.24 17.44 -18.22
C GLU A 320 -6.88 17.41 -17.50
N ALA A 321 -6.84 17.77 -16.22
CA ALA A 321 -5.62 17.71 -15.42
C ALA A 321 -5.14 16.27 -15.22
N PHE A 322 -6.05 15.30 -14.99
CA PHE A 322 -5.71 13.89 -14.90
C PHE A 322 -5.39 13.26 -16.26
N ASP A 323 -6.12 13.63 -17.31
CA ASP A 323 -5.94 13.08 -18.66
C ASP A 323 -4.58 13.42 -19.27
N LYS A 324 -3.95 14.51 -18.82
CA LYS A 324 -2.62 14.95 -19.27
C LYS A 324 -1.45 14.23 -18.57
N VAL A 325 -1.73 13.43 -17.53
CA VAL A 325 -0.66 12.80 -16.77
C VAL A 325 0.01 11.70 -17.60
N GLU A 326 1.32 11.84 -17.81
CA GLU A 326 2.16 10.82 -18.43
C GLU A 326 2.73 9.91 -17.35
N ILE A 327 2.26 8.65 -17.29
CA ILE A 327 2.68 7.71 -16.25
C ILE A 327 4.13 7.27 -16.45
N GLY A 328 4.65 7.28 -17.67
CA GLY A 328 6.03 6.91 -18.00
C GLY A 328 6.16 5.51 -18.60
N LYS A 329 7.41 5.02 -18.71
CA LYS A 329 7.75 3.75 -19.36
C LYS A 329 7.69 2.57 -18.38
N GLY A 330 7.54 1.36 -18.92
CA GLY A 330 7.67 0.11 -18.18
C GLY A 330 6.52 -0.18 -17.22
N VAL A 331 5.41 0.54 -17.32
CA VAL A 331 4.24 0.39 -16.44
C VAL A 331 3.05 -0.19 -17.18
N ILE A 332 2.17 -0.84 -16.43
CA ILE A 332 0.85 -1.28 -16.91
C ILE A 332 -0.05 -0.05 -16.99
N SER A 333 -0.88 0.05 -18.04
CA SER A 333 -1.85 1.15 -18.15
C SER A 333 -2.82 1.14 -16.96
N GLN A 334 -3.30 2.32 -16.57
CA GLN A 334 -4.20 2.43 -15.41
C GLN A 334 -5.48 1.61 -15.61
N ASP A 335 -6.05 1.62 -16.81
CA ASP A 335 -7.26 0.85 -17.13
C ASP A 335 -7.04 -0.66 -16.99
N GLU A 336 -5.93 -1.17 -17.50
CA GLU A 336 -5.57 -2.59 -17.36
C GLU A 336 -5.29 -2.96 -15.90
N LEU A 337 -4.49 -2.14 -15.20
CA LEU A 337 -4.15 -2.35 -13.80
C LEU A 337 -5.40 -2.42 -12.92
N LEU A 338 -6.28 -1.44 -13.02
CA LEU A 338 -7.51 -1.37 -12.21
C LEU A 338 -8.54 -2.44 -12.60
N SER A 339 -8.58 -2.86 -13.87
CA SER A 339 -9.48 -3.95 -14.32
C SER A 339 -9.14 -5.30 -13.67
N LYS A 340 -7.91 -5.46 -13.19
CA LYS A 340 -7.39 -6.66 -12.53
C LYS A 340 -7.07 -6.41 -11.04
N ARG A 341 -7.75 -5.45 -10.41
CA ARG A 341 -7.57 -5.13 -8.99
C ARG A 341 -8.32 -6.13 -8.13
N LEU A 342 -7.61 -6.82 -7.24
CA LEU A 342 -8.17 -7.72 -6.25
C LEU A 342 -8.28 -7.03 -4.88
N PRO A 343 -9.30 -7.36 -4.08
CA PRO A 343 -9.44 -6.79 -2.75
C PRO A 343 -8.35 -7.29 -1.81
N GLU A 344 -8.02 -6.49 -0.80
CA GLU A 344 -7.19 -6.94 0.31
C GLU A 344 -7.90 -8.00 1.15
N MET A 345 -7.10 -8.84 1.77
CA MET A 345 -7.58 -9.86 2.69
C MET A 345 -8.09 -9.23 4.00
N PRO A 346 -9.10 -9.81 4.66
CA PRO A 346 -9.53 -9.33 5.97
C PRO A 346 -8.36 -9.14 6.93
N SER A 347 -8.30 -7.98 7.57
CA SER A 347 -7.17 -7.57 8.44
C SER A 347 -6.83 -8.60 9.53
N ALA A 348 -7.84 -9.30 10.05
CA ALA A 348 -7.63 -10.32 11.08
C ALA A 348 -6.91 -11.59 10.57
N LEU A 349 -6.93 -11.85 9.26
CA LEU A 349 -6.26 -13.02 8.67
C LEU A 349 -4.77 -12.75 8.38
N VAL A 350 -4.39 -11.49 8.17
CA VAL A 350 -3.03 -11.14 7.73
C VAL A 350 -1.95 -11.61 8.72
N PRO A 351 -2.00 -11.30 10.02
CA PRO A 351 -1.00 -11.77 10.97
C PRO A 351 -0.97 -13.30 11.10
N ILE A 352 -2.12 -13.96 10.94
CA ILE A 352 -2.22 -15.43 10.99
C ILE A 352 -1.46 -16.05 9.81
N ILE A 353 -1.64 -15.50 8.60
CA ILE A 353 -0.94 -15.97 7.40
C ILE A 353 0.56 -15.75 7.52
N GLU A 354 0.98 -14.62 8.05
CA GLU A 354 2.39 -14.30 8.26
C GLU A 354 3.07 -15.30 9.25
N GLU A 355 2.38 -15.62 10.32
CA GLU A 355 2.84 -16.65 11.27
C GLU A 355 2.93 -18.03 10.62
N ILE A 356 1.90 -18.45 9.87
CA ILE A 356 1.88 -19.74 9.17
C ILE A 356 3.00 -19.80 8.13
N TRP A 357 3.22 -18.73 7.36
CA TRP A 357 4.32 -18.68 6.40
C TRP A 357 5.69 -18.86 7.07
N ALA A 358 5.92 -18.20 8.18
CA ALA A 358 7.18 -18.33 8.91
C ALA A 358 7.42 -19.76 9.44
N GLU A 359 6.37 -20.44 9.88
CA GLU A 359 6.43 -21.80 10.39
C GLU A 359 6.53 -22.86 9.29
N GLU A 360 5.82 -22.69 8.18
CA GLU A 360 5.55 -23.74 7.19
C GLU A 360 6.32 -23.58 5.87
N VAL A 361 6.86 -22.40 5.56
CA VAL A 361 7.51 -22.12 4.29
C VAL A 361 8.99 -21.86 4.42
N VAL A 362 9.40 -21.04 5.39
CA VAL A 362 10.81 -20.61 5.51
C VAL A 362 11.72 -21.83 5.77
N GLY A 363 12.63 -22.08 4.82
CA GLY A 363 13.63 -23.15 4.93
C GLY A 363 13.07 -24.56 4.86
N LYS A 364 11.86 -24.75 4.32
CA LYS A 364 11.21 -26.07 4.18
C LYS A 364 11.40 -26.66 2.79
#